data_0149a92a22dfff1a8ade91e3e8899bed
#
_entry.id   0149a92a22dfff1a8ade91e3e8899bed
#
_cell.length_a   1.000
_cell.length_b   1.000
_cell.length_c   1.000
_cell.angle_alpha   90.00
_cell.angle_beta   90.00
_cell.angle_gamma   90.00
#
_symmetry.space_group_name_H-M   'P 1'
#
loop_
_entity.id
_entity.type
_entity.pdbx_description
1 polymer ?
#
loop_
_entity_poly.entity_id
_entity_poly.type
_entity_poly.pdbx_seq_one_letter_code
_entity_poly.pdbx_strand_id
1 'polypeptide(L)'
;MNGKKLKILIVNYEFPPLGGGGGVATYDLALEWKEAGQVDVLTSNFSDLPSYENMDGINVYRTRIFFRKSRDAATFISMLSYVITGFFIGISLARKNRYDVINTHFAVPSGPLGYIISKLFRIPNVLSLHGGDIYDPSKKLSPHDSFIFSRVVKFILQKSDRIVAQSTNTRDNAVKYYNPDKEVEIIPLAFHPPADVKAARKDLNLAKDDFYVITVGRLIKRKSLQTLIRAIGKIKNKKIKLLIIGDGPEKEYLESVVKECRADDRVSFLGFLDDNDKYRYLKCADLFALTSLHEGFGIVFMEAMHIGLPIVCTNHGGQVDFLKQRENAILFDVGDVDKCAEAIVELHKEEKLYKKLSANNRKKIKDFYAENVASQYIDIFEELISR
;
A
#
# COMPACT_ATOMS: atom_id res chain seq x y z
N MET A 1 9.18 -5.07 30.24
CA MET A 1 8.88 -6.52 30.46
C MET A 1 10.17 -7.31 30.52
N ASN A 2 10.32 -8.25 31.50
CA ASN A 2 11.54 -9.04 31.67
C ASN A 2 11.76 -10.04 30.52
N GLY A 3 12.49 -9.66 29.47
CA GLY A 3 13.17 -10.59 28.56
C GLY A 3 12.36 -11.68 27.82
N LYS A 4 11.00 -11.71 27.92
CA LYS A 4 10.17 -12.68 27.21
C LYS A 4 10.03 -12.22 25.76
N LYS A 5 10.52 -13.04 24.82
CA LYS A 5 10.32 -12.83 23.38
C LYS A 5 8.85 -13.01 23.02
N LEU A 6 8.29 -12.05 22.30
CA LEU A 6 6.92 -12.11 21.79
C LEU A 6 6.75 -13.20 20.73
N LYS A 7 5.57 -13.79 20.70
CA LYS A 7 5.16 -14.71 19.62
C LYS A 7 3.96 -14.13 18.89
N ILE A 8 4.17 -13.68 17.68
CA ILE A 8 3.20 -12.96 16.87
C ILE A 8 2.74 -13.84 15.72
N LEU A 9 1.43 -14.03 15.57
CA LEU A 9 0.84 -14.61 14.37
C LEU A 9 0.24 -13.49 13.50
N ILE A 10 0.78 -13.31 12.32
CA ILE A 10 0.20 -12.44 11.30
C ILE A 10 -0.76 -13.26 10.44
N VAL A 11 -2.01 -12.80 10.30
CA VAL A 11 -3.00 -13.39 9.39
C VAL A 11 -3.26 -12.40 8.27
N ASN A 12 -2.69 -12.64 7.11
CA ASN A 12 -2.80 -11.74 5.96
C ASN A 12 -2.97 -12.51 4.65
N TYR A 13 -4.05 -12.24 3.91
CA TYR A 13 -4.29 -12.84 2.60
C TYR A 13 -3.23 -12.45 1.56
N GLU A 14 -2.67 -11.24 1.69
CA GLU A 14 -1.65 -10.69 0.81
C GLU A 14 -0.30 -10.60 1.54
N PHE A 15 0.68 -11.36 1.08
CA PHE A 15 2.06 -11.30 1.59
C PHE A 15 3.05 -11.58 0.45
N PRO A 16 4.18 -10.91 0.39
CA PRO A 16 5.11 -11.07 -0.73
C PRO A 16 5.43 -12.53 -1.11
N PRO A 17 5.49 -12.83 -2.41
CA PRO A 17 5.39 -11.95 -3.58
C PRO A 17 3.94 -11.71 -4.07
N LEU A 18 2.92 -11.95 -3.25
CA LEU A 18 1.51 -11.81 -3.60
C LEU A 18 0.91 -10.51 -3.03
N GLY A 19 0.04 -9.88 -3.83
CA GLY A 19 -0.70 -8.71 -3.40
C GLY A 19 -0.05 -7.37 -3.78
N GLY A 20 -0.44 -6.33 -3.07
CA GLY A 20 0.00 -4.96 -3.30
C GLY A 20 0.69 -4.33 -2.09
N GLY A 21 0.63 -3.00 -2.00
CA GLY A 21 1.31 -2.25 -0.93
C GLY A 21 0.96 -2.66 0.50
N GLY A 22 -0.27 -3.16 0.76
CA GLY A 22 -0.62 -3.68 2.08
C GLY A 22 0.18 -4.93 2.48
N GLY A 23 0.45 -5.82 1.52
CA GLY A 23 1.30 -6.99 1.74
C GLY A 23 2.76 -6.61 2.00
N VAL A 24 3.29 -5.66 1.23
CA VAL A 24 4.66 -5.13 1.42
C VAL A 24 4.81 -4.47 2.79
N ALA A 25 3.90 -3.57 3.16
CA ALA A 25 3.95 -2.92 4.48
C ALA A 25 3.82 -3.92 5.65
N THR A 26 3.07 -5.02 5.46
CA THR A 26 2.99 -6.10 6.47
C THR A 26 4.33 -6.84 6.58
N TYR A 27 5.02 -7.05 5.47
CA TYR A 27 6.35 -7.65 5.48
C TYR A 27 7.37 -6.74 6.17
N ASP A 28 7.33 -5.44 5.88
CA ASP A 28 8.18 -4.44 6.53
C ASP A 28 7.98 -4.42 8.06
N LEU A 29 6.73 -4.51 8.53
CA LEU A 29 6.44 -4.67 9.97
C LEU A 29 6.99 -5.99 10.54
N ALA A 30 6.81 -7.09 9.81
CA ALA A 30 7.28 -8.40 10.25
C ALA A 30 8.80 -8.47 10.39
N LEU A 31 9.54 -7.75 9.52
CA LEU A 31 11.00 -7.61 9.62
C LEU A 31 11.44 -6.93 10.91
N GLU A 32 10.69 -5.93 11.38
CA GLU A 32 11.01 -5.26 12.65
C GLU A 32 10.57 -6.11 13.85
N TRP A 33 9.38 -6.73 13.78
CA TRP A 33 8.86 -7.54 14.90
C TRP A 33 9.66 -8.81 15.17
N LYS A 34 10.37 -9.37 14.18
CA LYS A 34 11.23 -10.54 14.40
C LYS A 34 12.35 -10.27 15.42
N GLU A 35 12.77 -9.00 15.57
CA GLU A 35 13.76 -8.61 16.57
C GLU A 35 13.16 -8.68 18.00
N ALA A 36 11.85 -8.46 18.13
CA ALA A 36 11.13 -8.61 19.40
C ALA A 36 10.79 -10.07 19.73
N GLY A 37 10.79 -10.97 18.72
CA GLY A 37 10.51 -12.39 18.97
C GLY A 37 10.24 -13.24 17.74
N GLN A 38 9.37 -14.24 17.90
CA GLN A 38 8.95 -15.11 16.80
C GLN A 38 7.82 -14.48 16.01
N VAL A 39 7.96 -14.40 14.70
CA VAL A 39 6.91 -13.96 13.78
C VAL A 39 6.59 -15.08 12.81
N ASP A 40 5.33 -15.51 12.83
CA ASP A 40 4.77 -16.47 11.89
C ASP A 40 3.68 -15.78 11.06
N VAL A 41 3.66 -16.05 9.77
CA VAL A 41 2.68 -15.46 8.82
C VAL A 41 1.83 -16.56 8.22
N LEU A 42 0.51 -16.46 8.35
CA LEU A 42 -0.45 -17.30 7.65
C LEU A 42 -1.04 -16.52 6.48
N THR A 43 -0.66 -16.91 5.26
CA THR A 43 -1.04 -16.21 4.04
C THR A 43 -1.57 -17.14 2.94
N SER A 44 -2.03 -16.55 1.83
CA SER A 44 -2.50 -17.31 0.67
C SER A 44 -1.34 -17.83 -0.18
N ASN A 45 -1.56 -18.94 -0.88
CA ASN A 45 -0.65 -19.47 -1.90
C ASN A 45 -1.09 -19.08 -3.32
N PHE A 46 -0.18 -19.09 -4.26
CA PHE A 46 -0.48 -18.98 -5.69
C PHE A 46 0.65 -19.55 -6.53
N SER A 47 0.29 -20.34 -7.57
CA SER A 47 1.26 -20.97 -8.46
C SER A 47 2.26 -21.87 -7.70
N ASP A 48 3.53 -21.74 -7.98
CA ASP A 48 4.61 -22.62 -7.52
C ASP A 48 5.26 -22.17 -6.20
N LEU A 49 4.61 -21.24 -5.47
CA LEU A 49 5.13 -20.80 -4.18
C LEU A 49 5.11 -21.96 -3.17
N PRO A 50 6.17 -22.11 -2.35
CA PRO A 50 6.22 -23.16 -1.35
C PRO A 50 5.13 -22.96 -0.27
N SER A 51 4.61 -24.06 0.25
CA SER A 51 3.64 -24.03 1.37
C SER A 51 4.23 -23.52 2.69
N TYR A 52 5.54 -23.61 2.83
CA TYR A 52 6.33 -23.07 3.93
C TYR A 52 7.67 -22.57 3.42
N GLU A 53 8.10 -21.41 3.91
CA GLU A 53 9.45 -20.91 3.75
C GLU A 53 9.84 -20.01 4.92
N ASN A 54 11.14 -19.84 5.15
CA ASN A 54 11.65 -18.80 6.04
C ASN A 54 12.16 -17.64 5.18
N MET A 55 11.47 -16.49 5.29
CA MET A 55 11.84 -15.25 4.59
C MET A 55 12.49 -14.32 5.61
N ASP A 56 13.79 -14.15 5.51
CA ASP A 56 14.56 -13.22 6.35
C ASP A 56 14.33 -13.38 7.87
N GLY A 57 14.11 -14.61 8.33
CA GLY A 57 13.85 -14.95 9.73
C GLY A 57 12.36 -15.01 10.10
N ILE A 58 11.45 -14.70 9.16
CA ILE A 58 10.01 -14.79 9.30
C ILE A 58 9.53 -16.13 8.76
N ASN A 59 8.74 -16.89 9.54
CA ASN A 59 8.17 -18.16 9.08
C ASN A 59 6.88 -17.90 8.31
N VAL A 60 6.86 -18.17 7.02
CA VAL A 60 5.71 -17.93 6.14
C VAL A 60 5.03 -19.26 5.79
N TYR A 61 3.77 -19.39 6.21
CA TYR A 61 2.91 -20.53 5.94
C TYR A 61 1.86 -20.13 4.91
N ARG A 62 1.93 -20.73 3.71
CA ARG A 62 0.98 -20.45 2.63
C ARG A 62 -0.08 -21.53 2.53
N THR A 63 -1.33 -21.11 2.66
CA THR A 63 -2.46 -21.99 2.50
C THR A 63 -2.94 -22.06 1.06
N ARG A 64 -3.25 -23.26 0.59
CA ARG A 64 -3.76 -23.47 -0.77
C ARG A 64 -5.08 -22.74 -0.98
N ILE A 65 -5.18 -21.97 -2.07
CA ILE A 65 -6.39 -21.29 -2.48
C ILE A 65 -6.80 -21.73 -3.89
N PHE A 66 -8.07 -21.55 -4.22
CA PHE A 66 -8.64 -21.98 -5.48
C PHE A 66 -9.12 -20.78 -6.30
N PHE A 67 -9.00 -20.85 -7.63
CA PHE A 67 -9.54 -19.88 -8.59
C PHE A 67 -8.98 -18.45 -8.47
N ARG A 68 -7.79 -18.26 -7.92
CA ARG A 68 -7.05 -17.00 -8.07
C ARG A 68 -6.49 -16.93 -9.49
N LYS A 69 -6.70 -15.79 -10.18
CA LYS A 69 -6.34 -15.63 -11.59
C LYS A 69 -4.96 -14.97 -11.80
N SER A 70 -4.50 -14.17 -10.85
CA SER A 70 -3.23 -13.47 -10.94
C SER A 70 -2.64 -13.19 -9.55
N ARG A 71 -1.36 -12.78 -9.54
CA ARG A 71 -0.69 -12.38 -8.27
C ARG A 71 -1.36 -11.18 -7.60
N ASP A 72 -1.96 -10.28 -8.39
CA ASP A 72 -2.45 -8.98 -7.92
C ASP A 72 -3.96 -8.90 -7.73
N ALA A 73 -4.72 -9.95 -8.12
CA ALA A 73 -6.16 -9.94 -8.06
C ALA A 73 -6.74 -11.16 -7.37
N ALA A 74 -7.46 -10.91 -6.27
CA ALA A 74 -8.27 -11.90 -5.59
C ALA A 74 -9.62 -12.10 -6.29
N THR A 75 -10.15 -13.31 -6.25
CA THR A 75 -11.55 -13.63 -6.60
C THR A 75 -12.32 -13.93 -5.32
N PHE A 76 -13.65 -13.80 -5.36
CA PHE A 76 -14.49 -14.16 -4.19
C PHE A 76 -14.23 -15.59 -3.72
N ILE A 77 -14.14 -16.55 -4.65
CA ILE A 77 -13.90 -17.96 -4.34
C ILE A 77 -12.51 -18.17 -3.72
N SER A 78 -11.49 -17.42 -4.22
CA SER A 78 -10.15 -17.51 -3.64
C SER A 78 -10.10 -16.95 -2.21
N MET A 79 -10.87 -15.91 -1.90
CA MET A 79 -11.01 -15.37 -0.55
C MET A 79 -11.69 -16.37 0.39
N LEU A 80 -12.79 -16.99 -0.05
CA LEU A 80 -13.50 -17.99 0.74
C LEU A 80 -12.63 -19.23 0.99
N SER A 81 -11.95 -19.72 -0.05
CA SER A 81 -11.05 -20.87 0.07
C SER A 81 -9.89 -20.60 1.03
N TYR A 82 -9.38 -19.37 1.09
CA TYR A 82 -8.36 -18.97 2.05
C TYR A 82 -8.84 -19.14 3.50
N VAL A 83 -10.05 -18.70 3.80
CA VAL A 83 -10.61 -18.83 5.15
C VAL A 83 -10.72 -20.30 5.54
N ILE A 84 -11.23 -21.17 4.64
CA ILE A 84 -11.45 -22.58 4.90
C ILE A 84 -10.12 -23.34 5.07
N THR A 85 -9.20 -23.18 4.12
CA THR A 85 -7.93 -23.94 4.14
C THR A 85 -6.97 -23.38 5.19
N GLY A 86 -6.96 -22.06 5.39
CA GLY A 86 -6.19 -21.38 6.42
C GLY A 86 -6.63 -21.75 7.85
N PHE A 87 -7.91 -22.07 8.05
CA PHE A 87 -8.42 -22.52 9.35
C PHE A 87 -7.65 -23.73 9.89
N PHE A 88 -7.43 -24.77 9.09
CA PHE A 88 -6.73 -25.96 9.54
C PHE A 88 -5.25 -25.69 9.87
N ILE A 89 -4.57 -24.89 9.03
CA ILE A 89 -3.18 -24.50 9.27
C ILE A 89 -3.10 -23.60 10.50
N GLY A 90 -3.98 -22.62 10.63
CA GLY A 90 -4.03 -21.67 11.74
C GLY A 90 -4.25 -22.36 13.09
N ILE A 91 -5.15 -23.36 13.16
CA ILE A 91 -5.34 -24.18 14.38
C ILE A 91 -4.06 -24.95 14.72
N SER A 92 -3.43 -25.57 13.72
CA SER A 92 -2.18 -26.32 13.93
C SER A 92 -1.08 -25.43 14.50
N LEU A 93 -0.90 -24.23 13.89
CA LEU A 93 0.07 -23.24 14.33
C LEU A 93 -0.20 -22.74 15.74
N ALA A 94 -1.45 -22.37 16.05
CA ALA A 94 -1.83 -21.84 17.35
C ALA A 94 -1.67 -22.88 18.47
N ARG A 95 -1.96 -24.17 18.21
CA ARG A 95 -1.70 -25.26 19.15
C ARG A 95 -0.22 -25.48 19.44
N LYS A 96 0.61 -25.41 18.39
CA LYS A 96 2.05 -25.67 18.50
C LYS A 96 2.81 -24.52 19.16
N ASN A 97 2.53 -23.28 18.76
CA ASN A 97 3.41 -22.15 19.07
C ASN A 97 2.94 -21.31 20.26
N ARG A 98 1.65 -21.37 20.65
CA ARG A 98 1.07 -20.57 21.75
C ARG A 98 1.39 -19.09 21.59
N TYR A 99 0.82 -18.45 20.56
CA TYR A 99 1.05 -17.04 20.26
C TYR A 99 0.55 -16.13 21.39
N ASP A 100 1.25 -15.03 21.61
CA ASP A 100 0.87 -13.99 22.57
C ASP A 100 -0.16 -13.02 21.96
N VAL A 101 -0.10 -12.79 20.63
CA VAL A 101 -1.01 -11.90 19.90
C VAL A 101 -1.18 -12.34 18.46
N ILE A 102 -2.34 -12.03 17.88
CA ILE A 102 -2.63 -12.13 16.46
C ILE A 102 -2.73 -10.72 15.89
N ASN A 103 -2.04 -10.44 14.78
CA ASN A 103 -2.27 -9.25 13.99
C ASN A 103 -2.92 -9.66 12.66
N THR A 104 -4.18 -9.29 12.49
CA THR A 104 -4.96 -9.61 11.31
C THR A 104 -4.99 -8.42 10.36
N HIS A 105 -4.50 -8.60 9.15
CA HIS A 105 -4.53 -7.56 8.11
C HIS A 105 -5.69 -7.78 7.14
N PHE A 106 -6.43 -6.72 6.86
CA PHE A 106 -7.69 -6.65 6.10
C PHE A 106 -8.89 -7.26 6.85
N ALA A 107 -9.95 -6.47 7.00
CA ALA A 107 -11.22 -6.94 7.58
C ALA A 107 -11.82 -8.10 6.77
N VAL A 108 -11.63 -8.11 5.45
CA VAL A 108 -11.91 -9.21 4.53
C VAL A 108 -10.77 -9.36 3.52
N PRO A 109 -10.31 -10.58 3.23
CA PRO A 109 -10.80 -11.89 3.69
C PRO A 109 -10.17 -12.40 4.98
N SER A 110 -9.13 -11.76 5.55
CA SER A 110 -8.35 -12.29 6.67
C SER A 110 -9.11 -12.22 8.01
N GLY A 111 -9.96 -11.21 8.19
CA GLY A 111 -10.69 -10.96 9.44
C GLY A 111 -11.42 -12.18 10.01
N PRO A 112 -12.25 -12.90 9.23
CA PRO A 112 -12.92 -14.12 9.71
C PRO A 112 -11.95 -15.19 10.24
N LEU A 113 -10.83 -15.41 9.54
CA LEU A 113 -9.82 -16.38 9.94
C LEU A 113 -9.12 -15.97 11.25
N GLY A 114 -8.64 -14.71 11.32
CA GLY A 114 -8.02 -14.18 12.53
C GLY A 114 -8.95 -14.22 13.74
N TYR A 115 -10.23 -13.84 13.55
CA TYR A 115 -11.26 -13.93 14.59
C TYR A 115 -11.46 -15.35 15.11
N ILE A 116 -11.62 -16.33 14.22
CA ILE A 116 -11.85 -17.73 14.61
C ILE A 116 -10.67 -18.26 15.44
N ILE A 117 -9.43 -18.04 14.98
CA ILE A 117 -8.23 -18.48 15.70
C ILE A 117 -8.14 -17.79 17.07
N SER A 118 -8.34 -16.46 17.11
CA SER A 118 -8.35 -15.67 18.33
C SER A 118 -9.32 -16.24 19.38
N LYS A 119 -10.56 -16.50 18.98
CA LYS A 119 -11.60 -17.00 19.91
C LYS A 119 -11.35 -18.43 20.37
N LEU A 120 -10.91 -19.33 19.50
CA LEU A 120 -10.64 -20.72 19.87
C LEU A 120 -9.48 -20.87 20.86
N PHE A 121 -8.46 -20.01 20.74
CA PHE A 121 -7.25 -20.09 21.57
C PHE A 121 -7.14 -18.98 22.61
N ARG A 122 -8.12 -18.08 22.68
CA ARG A 122 -8.14 -16.91 23.58
C ARG A 122 -6.91 -16.03 23.42
N ILE A 123 -6.48 -15.81 22.17
CA ILE A 123 -5.35 -14.97 21.83
C ILE A 123 -5.89 -13.59 21.42
N PRO A 124 -5.41 -12.47 22.00
CA PRO A 124 -5.81 -11.13 21.59
C PRO A 124 -5.57 -10.91 20.08
N ASN A 125 -6.49 -10.18 19.42
CA ASN A 125 -6.44 -9.93 17.99
C ASN A 125 -6.51 -8.42 17.67
N VAL A 126 -5.46 -7.89 17.06
CA VAL A 126 -5.39 -6.54 16.50
C VAL A 126 -5.74 -6.60 15.02
N LEU A 127 -6.78 -5.87 14.61
CA LEU A 127 -7.21 -5.77 13.22
C LEU A 127 -6.63 -4.54 12.55
N SER A 128 -5.84 -4.73 11.51
CA SER A 128 -5.24 -3.67 10.69
C SER A 128 -6.01 -3.48 9.38
N LEU A 129 -6.59 -2.29 9.19
CA LEU A 129 -7.39 -1.92 8.02
C LEU A 129 -6.53 -1.24 6.96
N HIS A 130 -6.73 -1.61 5.69
CA HIS A 130 -5.93 -1.14 4.55
C HIS A 130 -6.72 -0.28 3.53
N GLY A 131 -7.90 0.18 3.89
CA GLY A 131 -8.76 1.03 3.09
C GLY A 131 -9.62 0.27 2.11
N GLY A 132 -9.05 -0.46 1.15
CA GLY A 132 -9.82 -1.19 0.14
C GLY A 132 -10.66 -2.36 0.65
N ASP A 133 -10.43 -2.80 1.86
CA ASP A 133 -11.20 -3.78 2.61
C ASP A 133 -12.38 -3.16 3.39
N ILE A 134 -12.43 -1.84 3.46
CA ILE A 134 -13.51 -1.05 4.07
C ILE A 134 -14.31 -0.32 3.00
N TYR A 135 -13.62 0.43 2.14
CA TYR A 135 -14.24 1.30 1.14
C TYR A 135 -13.38 1.39 -0.10
N ASP A 136 -13.95 1.06 -1.26
CA ASP A 136 -13.33 1.30 -2.57
C ASP A 136 -14.41 1.63 -3.59
N PRO A 137 -14.65 2.92 -3.89
CA PRO A 137 -15.74 3.35 -4.77
C PRO A 137 -15.54 2.91 -6.23
N SER A 138 -14.34 2.46 -6.59
CA SER A 138 -14.05 1.99 -7.96
C SER A 138 -14.42 0.52 -8.21
N LYS A 139 -14.72 -0.24 -7.15
CA LYS A 139 -15.08 -1.66 -7.24
C LYS A 139 -16.58 -1.86 -7.28
N LYS A 140 -17.06 -2.68 -8.22
CA LYS A 140 -18.48 -3.10 -8.30
C LYS A 140 -18.98 -3.86 -7.05
N LEU A 141 -18.06 -4.54 -6.35
CA LEU A 141 -18.32 -5.28 -5.10
C LEU A 141 -17.45 -4.68 -3.99
N SER A 142 -17.62 -3.39 -3.75
CA SER A 142 -16.99 -2.74 -2.59
C SER A 142 -17.63 -3.28 -1.30
N PRO A 143 -16.83 -3.51 -0.23
CA PRO A 143 -17.37 -4.05 1.01
C PRO A 143 -18.55 -3.27 1.59
N HIS A 144 -18.55 -1.94 1.47
CA HIS A 144 -19.62 -1.10 1.99
C HIS A 144 -20.96 -1.21 1.20
N ASP A 145 -20.91 -1.55 -0.09
CA ASP A 145 -22.10 -1.71 -0.96
C ASP A 145 -22.67 -3.13 -0.95
N SER A 146 -21.85 -4.11 -0.57
CA SER A 146 -22.25 -5.51 -0.54
C SER A 146 -22.90 -5.86 0.80
N PHE A 147 -24.17 -6.27 0.80
CA PHE A 147 -24.91 -6.66 2.00
C PHE A 147 -24.16 -7.73 2.84
N ILE A 148 -23.61 -8.75 2.21
CA ILE A 148 -22.88 -9.83 2.89
C ILE A 148 -21.55 -9.31 3.43
N PHE A 149 -20.73 -8.68 2.59
CA PHE A 149 -19.42 -8.18 3.01
C PHE A 149 -19.54 -7.11 4.09
N SER A 150 -20.51 -6.21 3.97
CA SER A 150 -20.73 -5.16 4.96
C SER A 150 -21.04 -5.74 6.36
N ARG A 151 -21.86 -6.78 6.43
CA ARG A 151 -22.16 -7.46 7.70
C ARG A 151 -20.95 -8.20 8.27
N VAL A 152 -20.17 -8.87 7.41
CA VAL A 152 -18.94 -9.53 7.84
C VAL A 152 -17.94 -8.51 8.37
N VAL A 153 -17.69 -7.42 7.65
CA VAL A 153 -16.77 -6.35 8.08
C VAL A 153 -17.23 -5.76 9.41
N LYS A 154 -18.51 -5.39 9.52
CA LYS A 154 -19.08 -4.88 10.78
C LYS A 154 -18.86 -5.84 11.95
N PHE A 155 -19.16 -7.12 11.75
CA PHE A 155 -18.95 -8.15 12.77
C PHE A 155 -17.48 -8.27 13.18
N ILE A 156 -16.54 -8.28 12.22
CA ILE A 156 -15.11 -8.38 12.50
C ILE A 156 -14.60 -7.16 13.26
N LEU A 157 -15.01 -5.94 12.86
CA LEU A 157 -14.68 -4.71 13.58
C LEU A 157 -15.14 -4.77 15.05
N GLN A 158 -16.39 -5.19 15.29
CA GLN A 158 -16.93 -5.30 16.66
C GLN A 158 -16.23 -6.36 17.52
N LYS A 159 -15.73 -7.44 16.89
CA LYS A 159 -15.17 -8.61 17.61
C LYS A 159 -13.66 -8.59 17.78
N SER A 160 -12.95 -7.72 17.08
CA SER A 160 -11.51 -7.51 17.28
C SER A 160 -11.23 -6.81 18.60
N ASP A 161 -10.08 -7.09 19.22
CA ASP A 161 -9.74 -6.50 20.53
C ASP A 161 -9.26 -5.06 20.38
N ARG A 162 -8.52 -4.76 19.30
CA ARG A 162 -8.13 -3.41 18.86
C ARG A 162 -8.31 -3.31 17.35
N ILE A 163 -8.52 -2.09 16.88
CA ILE A 163 -8.68 -1.78 15.44
C ILE A 163 -7.71 -0.66 15.10
N VAL A 164 -6.90 -0.89 14.08
CA VAL A 164 -5.93 0.08 13.55
C VAL A 164 -6.28 0.39 12.11
N ALA A 165 -6.31 1.66 11.73
CA ALA A 165 -6.45 2.13 10.37
C ALA A 165 -5.16 2.81 9.91
N GLN A 166 -4.78 2.62 8.64
CA GLN A 166 -3.57 3.21 8.08
C GLN A 166 -3.65 4.72 7.84
N SER A 167 -4.85 5.31 7.92
CA SER A 167 -5.08 6.73 7.66
C SER A 167 -6.38 7.22 8.29
N THR A 168 -6.49 8.55 8.46
CA THR A 168 -7.74 9.22 8.86
C THR A 168 -8.89 8.86 7.92
N ASN A 169 -8.63 8.86 6.60
CA ASN A 169 -9.63 8.49 5.61
C ASN A 169 -10.15 7.05 5.81
N THR A 170 -9.28 6.09 6.09
CA THR A 170 -9.68 4.70 6.35
C THR A 170 -10.46 4.59 7.66
N ARG A 171 -10.03 5.26 8.73
CA ARG A 171 -10.76 5.33 10.00
C ARG A 171 -12.17 5.91 9.81
N ASP A 172 -12.27 7.06 9.15
CA ASP A 172 -13.53 7.77 8.98
C ASP A 172 -14.52 6.96 8.13
N ASN A 173 -14.04 6.24 7.11
CA ASN A 173 -14.85 5.29 6.35
C ASN A 173 -15.31 4.10 7.20
N ALA A 174 -14.43 3.55 8.06
CA ALA A 174 -14.80 2.47 8.97
C ALA A 174 -15.89 2.93 9.95
N VAL A 175 -15.77 4.11 10.53
CA VAL A 175 -16.79 4.70 11.42
C VAL A 175 -18.07 4.96 10.65
N LYS A 176 -18.00 5.62 9.50
CA LYS A 176 -19.18 6.02 8.71
C LYS A 176 -20.05 4.84 8.26
N TYR A 177 -19.40 3.77 7.76
CA TYR A 177 -20.13 2.66 7.12
C TYR A 177 -20.45 1.50 8.08
N TYR A 178 -19.67 1.33 9.15
CA TYR A 178 -19.80 0.14 10.01
C TYR A 178 -20.02 0.46 11.48
N ASN A 179 -19.75 1.69 11.91
CA ASN A 179 -19.94 2.16 13.29
C ASN A 179 -19.43 1.15 14.34
N PRO A 180 -18.11 0.92 14.41
CA PRO A 180 -17.52 0.03 15.41
C PRO A 180 -17.77 0.56 16.83
N ASP A 181 -17.95 -0.34 17.81
CA ASP A 181 -18.14 0.00 19.22
C ASP A 181 -16.85 0.45 19.91
N LYS A 182 -15.71 0.40 19.20
CA LYS A 182 -14.36 0.70 19.70
C LYS A 182 -13.74 1.81 18.89
N GLU A 183 -12.80 2.50 19.52
CA GLU A 183 -11.93 3.44 18.83
C GLU A 183 -11.16 2.74 17.72
N VAL A 184 -10.99 3.44 16.60
CA VAL A 184 -10.13 3.05 15.49
C VAL A 184 -8.88 3.91 15.56
N GLU A 185 -7.79 3.32 16.02
CA GLU A 185 -6.49 3.96 16.14
C GLU A 185 -5.87 4.19 14.76
N ILE A 186 -5.05 5.24 14.62
CA ILE A 186 -4.38 5.52 13.35
C ILE A 186 -2.90 5.18 13.51
N ILE A 187 -2.44 4.15 12.80
CA ILE A 187 -1.02 3.82 12.62
C ILE A 187 -0.75 3.72 11.12
N PRO A 188 0.16 4.53 10.57
CA PRO A 188 0.43 4.55 9.14
C PRO A 188 1.03 3.23 8.64
N LEU A 189 1.11 3.06 7.32
CA LEU A 189 1.84 1.93 6.74
C LEU A 189 3.34 2.07 7.04
N ALA A 190 3.96 0.94 7.35
CA ALA A 190 5.40 0.85 7.48
C ALA A 190 6.07 0.91 6.10
N PHE A 191 7.26 1.48 6.09
CA PHE A 191 8.13 1.55 4.92
C PHE A 191 9.56 1.17 5.31
N HIS A 192 10.08 0.12 4.69
CA HIS A 192 11.49 -0.25 4.83
C HIS A 192 12.28 0.37 3.66
N PRO A 193 13.30 1.20 3.93
CA PRO A 193 14.10 1.78 2.87
C PRO A 193 14.75 0.69 2.02
N PRO A 194 14.66 0.78 0.68
CA PRO A 194 15.36 -0.19 -0.18
C PRO A 194 16.86 -0.04 -0.06
N ALA A 195 17.59 -1.07 -0.47
CA ALA A 195 19.03 -0.98 -0.65
C ALA A 195 19.38 0.19 -1.59
N ASP A 196 20.49 0.87 -1.31
CA ASP A 196 20.91 2.00 -2.14
C ASP A 196 21.30 1.52 -3.55
N VAL A 197 20.53 1.92 -4.56
CA VAL A 197 20.79 1.60 -5.96
C VAL A 197 21.50 2.75 -6.65
N LYS A 198 22.57 2.46 -7.38
CA LYS A 198 23.22 3.44 -8.25
C LYS A 198 22.45 3.56 -9.57
N ALA A 199 22.17 4.78 -10.00
CA ALA A 199 21.47 5.04 -11.24
C ALA A 199 21.99 6.32 -11.90
N ALA A 200 22.13 6.28 -13.22
CA ALA A 200 22.41 7.46 -14.04
C ALA A 200 21.47 7.46 -15.24
N ARG A 201 21.03 8.64 -15.68
CA ARG A 201 20.12 8.80 -16.83
C ARG A 201 20.60 8.11 -18.09
N LYS A 202 21.91 8.15 -18.36
CA LYS A 202 22.54 7.49 -19.51
C LYS A 202 22.31 5.96 -19.52
N ASP A 203 22.29 5.32 -18.35
CA ASP A 203 22.13 3.89 -18.22
C ASP A 203 20.69 3.44 -18.45
N LEU A 204 19.76 4.39 -18.45
CA LEU A 204 18.31 4.21 -18.68
C LEU A 204 17.85 4.85 -19.99
N ASN A 205 18.77 5.29 -20.84
CA ASN A 205 18.48 6.01 -22.08
C ASN A 205 17.62 7.26 -21.88
N LEU A 206 17.76 7.94 -20.73
CA LEU A 206 17.07 9.18 -20.41
C LEU A 206 17.94 10.39 -20.77
N ALA A 207 17.38 11.36 -21.50
CA ALA A 207 18.09 12.57 -21.89
C ALA A 207 18.44 13.43 -20.67
N LYS A 208 19.63 14.03 -20.67
CA LYS A 208 20.14 14.80 -19.53
C LYS A 208 19.28 16.04 -19.25
N ASP A 209 18.82 16.70 -20.31
CA ASP A 209 18.17 18.03 -20.25
C ASP A 209 16.64 17.96 -20.22
N ASP A 210 16.05 16.75 -20.18
CA ASP A 210 14.63 16.57 -20.05
C ASP A 210 14.24 16.54 -18.55
N PHE A 211 12.99 16.97 -18.28
CA PHE A 211 12.37 16.93 -16.96
C PHE A 211 11.41 15.74 -16.88
N TYR A 212 11.74 14.74 -16.06
CA TYR A 212 11.01 13.50 -15.99
C TYR A 212 10.01 13.49 -14.83
N VAL A 213 8.72 13.51 -15.19
CA VAL A 213 7.62 13.17 -14.29
C VAL A 213 7.51 11.65 -14.27
N ILE A 214 7.43 11.06 -13.10
CA ILE A 214 7.29 9.59 -12.96
C ILE A 214 6.05 9.24 -12.15
N THR A 215 5.40 8.16 -12.53
CA THR A 215 4.31 7.54 -11.76
C THR A 215 4.52 6.04 -11.65
N VAL A 216 4.12 5.45 -10.51
CA VAL A 216 4.28 4.02 -10.23
C VAL A 216 2.96 3.45 -9.74
N GLY A 217 2.53 2.33 -10.30
CA GLY A 217 1.37 1.61 -9.82
C GLY A 217 0.63 0.80 -10.88
N ARG A 218 -0.33 -0.01 -10.46
CA ARG A 218 -1.15 -0.80 -11.38
C ARG A 218 -1.98 0.11 -12.30
N LEU A 219 -2.06 -0.23 -13.58
CA LEU A 219 -2.84 0.51 -14.57
C LEU A 219 -4.32 0.11 -14.45
N ILE A 220 -5.03 0.72 -13.49
CA ILE A 220 -6.44 0.48 -13.18
C ILE A 220 -7.21 1.80 -13.11
N LYS A 221 -8.52 1.77 -13.31
CA LYS A 221 -9.41 2.96 -13.30
C LYS A 221 -9.20 3.87 -12.11
N ARG A 222 -9.02 3.30 -10.92
CA ARG A 222 -8.82 4.07 -9.68
C ARG A 222 -7.60 4.97 -9.72
N LYS A 223 -6.54 4.61 -10.44
CA LYS A 223 -5.32 5.43 -10.57
C LYS A 223 -5.50 6.65 -11.49
N SER A 224 -6.54 6.64 -12.31
CA SER A 224 -6.93 7.79 -13.19
C SER A 224 -5.77 8.41 -13.97
N LEU A 225 -4.85 7.57 -14.48
CA LEU A 225 -3.64 8.04 -15.17
C LEU A 225 -3.94 8.81 -16.47
N GLN A 226 -5.14 8.67 -17.04
CA GLN A 226 -5.59 9.51 -18.15
C GLN A 226 -5.59 11.00 -17.80
N THR A 227 -5.81 11.37 -16.52
CA THR A 227 -5.70 12.76 -16.05
C THR A 227 -4.27 13.26 -16.17
N LEU A 228 -3.28 12.47 -15.76
CA LEU A 228 -1.86 12.82 -15.85
C LEU A 228 -1.40 12.89 -17.31
N ILE A 229 -1.78 11.92 -18.15
CA ILE A 229 -1.45 11.91 -19.59
C ILE A 229 -2.01 13.15 -20.29
N ARG A 230 -3.28 13.50 -20.02
CA ARG A 230 -3.89 14.72 -20.56
C ARG A 230 -3.19 16.00 -20.08
N ALA A 231 -2.78 16.04 -18.81
CA ALA A 231 -2.00 17.15 -18.27
C ALA A 231 -0.66 17.32 -19.03
N ILE A 232 0.08 16.23 -19.24
CA ILE A 232 1.30 16.23 -20.07
C ILE A 232 1.00 16.69 -21.50
N GLY A 233 -0.11 16.25 -22.10
CA GLY A 233 -0.56 16.68 -23.43
C GLY A 233 -0.75 18.19 -23.55
N LYS A 234 -1.32 18.83 -22.51
CA LYS A 234 -1.54 20.29 -22.46
C LYS A 234 -0.27 21.12 -22.25
N ILE A 235 0.76 20.57 -21.63
CA ILE A 235 2.02 21.29 -21.34
C ILE A 235 2.75 21.61 -22.66
N LYS A 236 3.06 22.88 -22.90
CA LYS A 236 3.75 23.34 -24.12
C LYS A 236 5.23 22.94 -24.17
N ASN A 237 5.90 22.86 -23.00
CA ASN A 237 7.31 22.49 -22.92
C ASN A 237 7.50 21.01 -23.24
N LYS A 238 8.08 20.71 -24.38
CA LYS A 238 8.31 19.34 -24.88
C LYS A 238 9.43 18.60 -24.14
N LYS A 239 10.21 19.28 -23.32
CA LYS A 239 11.23 18.65 -22.46
C LYS A 239 10.61 17.99 -21.22
N ILE A 240 9.36 18.28 -20.88
CA ILE A 240 8.65 17.59 -19.79
C ILE A 240 8.12 16.27 -20.33
N LYS A 241 8.63 15.16 -19.78
CA LYS A 241 8.35 13.78 -20.17
C LYS A 241 7.65 13.04 -19.03
N LEU A 242 6.89 11.98 -19.35
CA LEU A 242 6.23 11.14 -18.38
C LEU A 242 6.71 9.69 -18.50
N LEU A 243 7.14 9.12 -17.39
CA LEU A 243 7.48 7.71 -17.24
C LEU A 243 6.39 7.01 -16.43
N ILE A 244 5.83 5.95 -16.96
CA ILE A 244 4.77 5.16 -16.32
C ILE A 244 5.30 3.77 -16.02
N ILE A 245 5.49 3.45 -14.73
CA ILE A 245 5.91 2.14 -14.25
C ILE A 245 4.67 1.39 -13.75
N GLY A 246 4.48 0.19 -14.28
CA GLY A 246 3.41 -0.72 -13.91
C GLY A 246 2.68 -1.29 -15.10
N ASP A 247 1.76 -2.21 -14.82
CA ASP A 247 0.92 -2.87 -15.80
C ASP A 247 -0.52 -2.99 -15.29
N GLY A 248 -1.45 -3.32 -16.16
CA GLY A 248 -2.85 -3.51 -15.79
C GLY A 248 -3.85 -3.36 -16.92
N PRO A 249 -5.13 -3.64 -16.64
CA PRO A 249 -6.17 -3.71 -17.66
C PRO A 249 -6.48 -2.38 -18.38
N GLU A 250 -6.04 -1.25 -17.86
CA GLU A 250 -6.25 0.07 -18.49
C GLU A 250 -5.16 0.45 -19.49
N LYS A 251 -4.12 -0.40 -19.70
CA LYS A 251 -2.95 -0.06 -20.53
C LYS A 251 -3.35 0.39 -21.94
N GLU A 252 -4.11 -0.43 -22.66
CA GLU A 252 -4.55 -0.12 -24.03
C GLU A 252 -5.35 1.18 -24.11
N TYR A 253 -6.24 1.40 -23.12
CA TYR A 253 -6.98 2.66 -23.01
C TYR A 253 -6.05 3.85 -22.79
N LEU A 254 -5.07 3.74 -21.90
CA LEU A 254 -4.12 4.81 -21.63
C LEU A 254 -3.22 5.11 -22.83
N GLU A 255 -2.81 4.10 -23.60
CA GLU A 255 -2.08 4.27 -24.86
C GLU A 255 -2.95 5.01 -25.91
N SER A 256 -4.26 4.75 -25.95
CA SER A 256 -5.16 5.53 -26.81
C SER A 256 -5.26 6.99 -26.40
N VAL A 257 -5.28 7.27 -25.08
CA VAL A 257 -5.28 8.65 -24.56
C VAL A 257 -3.97 9.39 -24.89
N VAL A 258 -2.82 8.71 -24.91
CA VAL A 258 -1.54 9.30 -25.36
C VAL A 258 -1.65 9.79 -26.80
N LYS A 259 -2.21 8.96 -27.70
CA LYS A 259 -2.43 9.32 -29.12
C LYS A 259 -3.41 10.47 -29.29
N GLU A 260 -4.54 10.45 -28.54
CA GLU A 260 -5.51 11.56 -28.54
C GLU A 260 -4.85 12.90 -28.16
N CYS A 261 -3.94 12.86 -27.18
CA CYS A 261 -3.21 14.03 -26.69
C CYS A 261 -1.98 14.41 -27.56
N ARG A 262 -1.65 13.62 -28.60
CA ARG A 262 -0.43 13.77 -29.40
C ARG A 262 0.83 13.88 -28.54
N ALA A 263 0.94 12.98 -27.57
CA ALA A 263 2.00 12.95 -26.56
C ALA A 263 2.92 11.73 -26.69
N ASP A 264 2.90 11.03 -27.84
CA ASP A 264 3.67 9.81 -28.10
C ASP A 264 5.18 10.00 -27.91
N ASP A 265 5.68 11.18 -28.22
CA ASP A 265 7.10 11.56 -28.04
C ASP A 265 7.47 11.91 -26.59
N ARG A 266 6.49 11.91 -25.66
CA ARG A 266 6.68 12.38 -24.28
C ARG A 266 6.25 11.41 -23.20
N VAL A 267 5.46 10.39 -23.53
CA VAL A 267 4.93 9.40 -22.55
C VAL A 267 5.51 8.03 -22.85
N SER A 268 6.18 7.45 -21.87
CA SER A 268 6.78 6.12 -21.98
C SER A 268 6.18 5.17 -20.96
N PHE A 269 5.62 4.05 -21.43
CA PHE A 269 5.19 2.94 -20.59
C PHE A 269 6.36 1.97 -20.41
N LEU A 270 6.85 1.84 -19.18
CA LEU A 270 8.00 1.00 -18.86
C LEU A 270 7.60 -0.44 -18.47
N GLY A 271 6.28 -0.71 -18.36
CA GLY A 271 5.79 -1.99 -17.90
C GLY A 271 6.02 -2.22 -16.40
N PHE A 272 5.86 -3.47 -15.98
CA PHE A 272 6.21 -3.89 -14.63
C PHE A 272 7.74 -3.96 -14.50
N LEU A 273 8.28 -3.33 -13.47
CA LEU A 273 9.70 -3.40 -13.12
C LEU A 273 9.83 -4.00 -11.72
N ASP A 274 10.93 -4.71 -11.48
CA ASP A 274 11.32 -5.12 -10.14
C ASP A 274 11.74 -3.90 -9.29
N ASP A 275 11.92 -4.10 -7.99
CA ASP A 275 12.25 -3.01 -7.08
C ASP A 275 13.57 -2.32 -7.44
N ASN A 276 14.59 -3.06 -7.84
CA ASN A 276 15.88 -2.48 -8.21
C ASN A 276 15.75 -1.52 -9.39
N ASP A 277 15.12 -1.95 -10.48
CA ASP A 277 14.93 -1.11 -11.66
C ASP A 277 13.93 0.03 -11.40
N LYS A 278 12.85 -0.21 -10.64
CA LYS A 278 11.92 0.83 -10.21
C LYS A 278 12.66 1.98 -9.49
N TYR A 279 13.51 1.65 -8.52
CA TYR A 279 14.26 2.68 -7.78
C TYR A 279 15.34 3.36 -8.62
N ARG A 280 15.91 2.70 -9.63
CA ARG A 280 16.80 3.35 -10.60
C ARG A 280 16.08 4.45 -11.38
N TYR A 281 14.85 4.17 -11.87
CA TYR A 281 14.04 5.18 -12.56
C TYR A 281 13.59 6.29 -11.61
N LEU A 282 13.13 5.97 -10.39
CA LEU A 282 12.75 6.98 -9.39
C LEU A 282 13.92 7.93 -9.09
N LYS A 283 15.15 7.44 -8.93
CA LYS A 283 16.34 8.27 -8.70
C LYS A 283 16.71 9.16 -9.89
N CYS A 284 16.37 8.76 -11.10
CA CYS A 284 16.63 9.54 -12.33
C CYS A 284 15.51 10.50 -12.69
N ALA A 285 14.35 10.41 -12.04
CA ALA A 285 13.23 11.31 -12.25
C ALA A 285 13.38 12.62 -11.47
N ASP A 286 12.59 13.62 -11.86
CA ASP A 286 12.57 14.95 -11.25
C ASP A 286 11.32 15.18 -10.39
N LEU A 287 10.21 14.50 -10.69
CA LEU A 287 8.92 14.74 -10.06
C LEU A 287 8.13 13.43 -10.00
N PHE A 288 7.54 13.12 -8.85
CA PHE A 288 6.55 12.06 -8.74
C PHE A 288 5.13 12.63 -8.88
N ALA A 289 4.29 12.00 -9.72
CA ALA A 289 2.90 12.42 -9.89
C ALA A 289 1.94 11.24 -9.79
N LEU A 290 0.80 11.42 -9.08
CA LEU A 290 -0.25 10.42 -8.99
C LEU A 290 -1.63 11.09 -8.96
N THR A 291 -2.49 10.70 -9.90
CA THR A 291 -3.79 11.32 -10.16
C THR A 291 -4.98 10.47 -9.72
N SER A 292 -4.79 9.64 -8.70
CA SER A 292 -5.78 8.66 -8.24
C SER A 292 -7.11 9.29 -7.83
N LEU A 293 -8.22 8.61 -8.15
CA LEU A 293 -9.55 8.96 -7.66
C LEU A 293 -9.66 8.76 -6.14
N HIS A 294 -8.96 7.76 -5.62
CA HIS A 294 -8.92 7.42 -4.19
C HIS A 294 -7.68 6.58 -3.86
N GLU A 295 -7.02 6.90 -2.76
CA GLU A 295 -5.97 6.10 -2.14
C GLU A 295 -6.28 5.84 -0.66
N GLY A 296 -6.08 4.61 -0.21
CA GLY A 296 -6.16 4.31 1.22
C GLY A 296 -5.01 4.93 2.00
N PHE A 297 -3.80 4.89 1.42
CA PHE A 297 -2.58 5.52 1.93
C PHE A 297 -1.63 5.88 0.79
N GLY A 298 -1.16 4.88 0.04
CA GLY A 298 -0.29 5.03 -1.13
C GLY A 298 1.20 4.88 -0.80
N ILE A 299 1.67 3.63 -0.67
CA ILE A 299 3.09 3.33 -0.38
C ILE A 299 4.06 3.96 -1.40
N VAL A 300 3.62 4.13 -2.64
CA VAL A 300 4.42 4.77 -3.70
C VAL A 300 4.78 6.25 -3.41
N PHE A 301 3.99 6.92 -2.57
CA PHE A 301 4.36 8.24 -2.08
C PHE A 301 5.52 8.16 -1.10
N MET A 302 5.58 7.13 -0.25
CA MET A 302 6.71 6.91 0.65
C MET A 302 7.99 6.61 -0.12
N GLU A 303 7.90 5.81 -1.20
CA GLU A 303 9.02 5.56 -2.13
C GLU A 303 9.53 6.88 -2.75
N ALA A 304 8.63 7.72 -3.24
CA ALA A 304 8.97 9.03 -3.80
C ALA A 304 9.58 9.97 -2.75
N MET A 305 9.01 10.01 -1.53
CA MET A 305 9.52 10.82 -0.42
C MET A 305 10.92 10.37 0.02
N HIS A 306 11.17 9.05 0.05
CA HIS A 306 12.48 8.49 0.39
C HIS A 306 13.56 8.95 -0.59
N ILE A 307 13.28 8.92 -1.87
CA ILE A 307 14.17 9.47 -2.91
C ILE A 307 14.27 10.99 -2.79
N GLY A 308 13.28 11.65 -2.22
CA GLY A 308 13.18 13.10 -2.10
C GLY A 308 12.60 13.76 -3.34
N LEU A 309 11.77 13.06 -4.11
CA LEU A 309 11.05 13.67 -5.21
C LEU A 309 9.98 14.64 -4.68
N PRO A 310 9.83 15.84 -5.24
CA PRO A 310 8.62 16.61 -5.09
C PRO A 310 7.43 15.81 -5.59
N ILE A 311 6.25 16.03 -4.99
CA ILE A 311 5.06 15.25 -5.28
C ILE A 311 3.94 16.16 -5.80
N VAL A 312 3.27 15.73 -6.87
CA VAL A 312 2.02 16.31 -7.38
C VAL A 312 0.94 15.22 -7.31
N CYS A 313 -0.13 15.44 -6.56
CA CYS A 313 -1.18 14.43 -6.45
C CYS A 313 -2.55 15.04 -6.13
N THR A 314 -3.58 14.21 -6.22
CA THR A 314 -4.94 14.60 -5.84
C THR A 314 -5.07 14.83 -4.33
N ASN A 315 -5.92 15.77 -3.93
CA ASN A 315 -6.20 16.14 -2.54
C ASN A 315 -7.23 15.23 -1.86
N HIS A 316 -7.38 13.98 -2.29
CA HIS A 316 -8.43 13.07 -1.83
C HIS A 316 -7.91 11.67 -1.51
N GLY A 317 -8.15 11.21 -0.28
CA GLY A 317 -7.74 9.89 0.21
C GLY A 317 -6.79 9.98 1.41
N GLY A 318 -6.16 8.85 1.77
CA GLY A 318 -5.30 8.76 2.95
C GLY A 318 -3.98 9.52 2.83
N GLN A 319 -3.51 9.82 1.62
CA GLN A 319 -2.28 10.58 1.41
C GLN A 319 -2.33 12.01 1.96
N VAL A 320 -3.52 12.60 2.11
CA VAL A 320 -3.66 13.96 2.66
C VAL A 320 -3.31 14.05 4.16
N ASP A 321 -3.16 12.91 4.83
CA ASP A 321 -2.69 12.89 6.22
C ASP A 321 -1.25 13.38 6.33
N PHE A 322 -0.41 13.08 5.34
CA PHE A 322 1.02 13.36 5.36
C PHE A 322 1.51 14.24 4.20
N LEU A 323 0.77 14.36 3.11
CA LEU A 323 1.07 15.30 2.03
C LEU A 323 0.28 16.58 2.23
N LYS A 324 1.00 17.70 2.40
CA LYS A 324 0.43 19.01 2.69
C LYS A 324 0.77 20.00 1.59
N GLN A 325 -0.25 20.79 1.21
CA GLN A 325 -0.16 21.76 0.12
C GLN A 325 1.01 22.73 0.31
N ARG A 326 1.93 22.79 -0.67
CA ARG A 326 3.12 23.65 -0.72
C ARG A 326 4.09 23.47 0.46
N GLU A 327 3.89 22.44 1.27
CA GLU A 327 4.82 22.03 2.33
C GLU A 327 5.73 20.91 1.84
N ASN A 328 5.15 19.81 1.37
CA ASN A 328 5.86 18.65 0.82
C ASN A 328 5.22 18.07 -0.46
N ALA A 329 4.08 18.63 -0.91
CA ALA A 329 3.42 18.27 -2.16
C ALA A 329 2.70 19.49 -2.77
N ILE A 330 2.31 19.40 -4.06
CA ILE A 330 1.27 20.24 -4.65
C ILE A 330 0.04 19.35 -4.85
N LEU A 331 -1.07 19.77 -4.23
CA LEU A 331 -2.33 19.06 -4.25
C LEU A 331 -3.32 19.73 -5.18
N PHE A 332 -4.14 18.94 -5.89
CA PHE A 332 -5.17 19.44 -6.79
C PHE A 332 -6.42 18.54 -6.74
N ASP A 333 -7.55 19.02 -7.23
CA ASP A 333 -8.81 18.30 -7.16
C ASP A 333 -8.85 17.11 -8.14
N VAL A 334 -9.53 16.04 -7.72
CA VAL A 334 -9.67 14.83 -8.53
C VAL A 334 -10.22 15.15 -9.92
N GLY A 335 -9.51 14.72 -10.94
CA GLY A 335 -9.88 14.91 -12.35
C GLY A 335 -9.50 16.28 -12.95
N ASP A 336 -8.95 17.19 -12.16
CA ASP A 336 -8.53 18.52 -12.66
C ASP A 336 -7.20 18.43 -13.45
N VAL A 337 -7.34 18.26 -14.76
CA VAL A 337 -6.23 18.17 -15.70
C VAL A 337 -5.41 19.47 -15.75
N ASP A 338 -6.07 20.62 -15.66
CA ASP A 338 -5.42 21.92 -15.80
C ASP A 338 -4.56 22.23 -14.57
N LYS A 339 -5.09 22.01 -13.37
CA LYS A 339 -4.30 22.16 -12.13
C LYS A 339 -3.16 21.17 -12.03
N CYS A 340 -3.34 19.95 -12.50
CA CYS A 340 -2.25 18.97 -12.61
C CYS A 340 -1.12 19.50 -13.52
N ALA A 341 -1.47 20.02 -14.70
CA ALA A 341 -0.49 20.58 -15.63
C ALA A 341 0.21 21.82 -15.06
N GLU A 342 -0.55 22.75 -14.45
CA GLU A 342 0.00 23.94 -13.79
C GLU A 342 1.00 23.56 -12.70
N ALA A 343 0.67 22.58 -11.82
CA ALA A 343 1.52 22.11 -10.73
C ALA A 343 2.85 21.53 -11.24
N ILE A 344 2.81 20.73 -12.31
CA ILE A 344 4.02 20.16 -12.94
C ILE A 344 4.90 21.28 -13.50
N VAL A 345 4.31 22.25 -14.22
CA VAL A 345 5.04 23.38 -14.82
C VAL A 345 5.61 24.30 -13.74
N GLU A 346 4.87 24.53 -12.64
CA GLU A 346 5.33 25.32 -11.51
C GLU A 346 6.61 24.71 -10.92
N LEU A 347 6.59 23.40 -10.60
CA LEU A 347 7.76 22.73 -10.04
C LEU A 347 8.95 22.64 -10.99
N HIS A 348 8.70 22.60 -12.30
CA HIS A 348 9.77 22.69 -13.30
C HIS A 348 10.43 24.08 -13.33
N LYS A 349 9.70 25.16 -13.02
CA LYS A 349 10.20 26.54 -13.09
C LYS A 349 10.70 27.09 -11.75
N GLU A 350 10.05 26.70 -10.65
CA GLU A 350 10.25 27.27 -9.31
C GLU A 350 11.25 26.44 -8.49
N GLU A 351 12.55 26.62 -8.75
CA GLU A 351 13.63 25.86 -8.10
C GLU A 351 13.57 25.93 -6.56
N LYS A 352 13.19 27.09 -5.99
CA LYS A 352 13.06 27.25 -4.53
C LYS A 352 11.96 26.36 -3.96
N LEU A 353 10.80 26.32 -4.62
CA LEU A 353 9.69 25.46 -4.21
C LEU A 353 10.07 23.98 -4.37
N TYR A 354 10.66 23.61 -5.51
CA TYR A 354 11.17 22.27 -5.77
C TYR A 354 12.08 21.78 -4.63
N LYS A 355 13.13 22.56 -4.29
CA LYS A 355 14.08 22.22 -3.23
C LYS A 355 13.40 22.12 -1.85
N LYS A 356 12.45 23.00 -1.56
CA LYS A 356 11.68 22.97 -0.31
C LYS A 356 10.90 21.67 -0.19
N LEU A 357 10.10 21.30 -1.20
CA LEU A 357 9.28 20.08 -1.17
C LEU A 357 10.16 18.83 -1.07
N SER A 358 11.25 18.78 -1.84
CA SER A 358 12.23 17.70 -1.80
C SER A 358 12.82 17.49 -0.40
N ALA A 359 13.30 18.55 0.24
CA ALA A 359 13.89 18.51 1.57
C ALA A 359 12.87 18.06 2.63
N ASN A 360 11.64 18.59 2.56
CA ASN A 360 10.58 18.23 3.49
C ASN A 360 10.14 16.78 3.33
N ASN A 361 10.10 16.24 2.10
CA ASN A 361 9.82 14.84 1.84
C ASN A 361 10.87 13.91 2.47
N ARG A 362 12.16 14.21 2.31
CA ARG A 362 13.27 13.45 2.94
C ARG A 362 13.21 13.48 4.47
N LYS A 363 12.68 14.54 5.05
CA LYS A 363 12.48 14.64 6.49
C LYS A 363 11.26 13.85 6.92
N LYS A 364 10.12 14.05 6.24
CA LYS A 364 8.82 13.48 6.62
C LYS A 364 8.78 11.96 6.49
N ILE A 365 9.49 11.36 5.52
CA ILE A 365 9.49 9.91 5.32
C ILE A 365 9.98 9.14 6.55
N LYS A 366 10.83 9.74 7.37
CA LYS A 366 11.38 9.11 8.58
C LYS A 366 10.30 8.70 9.57
N ASP A 367 9.18 9.41 9.61
CA ASP A 367 8.05 9.09 10.48
C ASP A 367 7.38 7.75 10.10
N PHE A 368 7.60 7.28 8.87
CA PHE A 368 7.01 6.06 8.30
C PHE A 368 8.00 4.91 8.21
N TYR A 369 9.24 5.10 8.62
CA TYR A 369 10.20 4.00 8.64
C TYR A 369 9.69 2.88 9.54
N ALA A 370 9.90 1.64 9.09
CA ALA A 370 9.30 0.46 9.69
C ALA A 370 9.59 0.35 11.20
N GLU A 371 10.78 0.73 11.65
CA GLU A 371 11.15 0.78 13.07
C GLU A 371 10.21 1.65 13.91
N ASN A 372 9.86 2.86 13.40
CA ASN A 372 8.99 3.80 14.11
C ASN A 372 7.52 3.37 14.09
N VAL A 373 7.07 2.72 13.01
CA VAL A 373 5.70 2.23 12.89
C VAL A 373 5.51 0.93 13.68
N ALA A 374 6.48 0.04 13.62
CA ALA A 374 6.45 -1.24 14.32
C ALA A 374 6.39 -1.08 15.84
N SER A 375 7.09 -0.07 16.40
CA SER A 375 7.05 0.22 17.84
C SER A 375 5.65 0.56 18.33
N GLN A 376 4.86 1.33 17.56
CA GLN A 376 3.48 1.69 17.92
C GLN A 376 2.56 0.45 18.00
N TYR A 377 2.79 -0.55 17.16
CA TYR A 377 2.08 -1.82 17.26
C TYR A 377 2.53 -2.65 18.47
N ILE A 378 3.83 -2.64 18.79
CA ILE A 378 4.35 -3.34 19.97
C ILE A 378 3.71 -2.78 21.24
N ASP A 379 3.56 -1.48 21.35
CA ASP A 379 2.87 -0.85 22.50
C ASP A 379 1.44 -1.39 22.66
N ILE A 380 0.68 -1.49 21.57
CA ILE A 380 -0.67 -2.09 21.56
C ILE A 380 -0.62 -3.57 21.98
N PHE A 381 0.34 -4.34 21.46
CA PHE A 381 0.47 -5.76 21.77
C PHE A 381 0.77 -5.96 23.26
N GLU A 382 1.71 -5.20 23.81
CA GLU A 382 2.07 -5.27 25.23
C GLU A 382 0.89 -4.88 26.14
N GLU A 383 0.14 -3.84 25.78
CA GLU A 383 -1.06 -3.45 26.51
C GLU A 383 -2.11 -4.56 26.53
N LEU A 384 -2.33 -5.26 25.40
CA LEU A 384 -3.30 -6.34 25.31
C LEU A 384 -2.88 -7.60 26.08
N ILE A 385 -1.58 -7.90 26.10
CA ILE A 385 -1.03 -9.09 26.77
C ILE A 385 -0.98 -8.91 28.29
N SER A 386 -0.88 -7.67 28.77
CA SER A 386 -0.82 -7.35 30.19
C SER A 386 -2.18 -7.38 30.91
N ARG A 387 -3.28 -7.42 30.16
CA ARG A 387 -4.66 -7.54 30.66
C ARG A 387 -5.01 -9.01 30.94
#